data_9c98de43263a2fca48e8585464f724a1
#
_entry.id   9c98de43263a2fca48e8585464f724a1
#
_cell.length_a   1.000
_cell.length_b   1.000
_cell.length_c   1.000
_cell.angle_alpha   90.00
_cell.angle_beta   90.00
_cell.angle_gamma   90.00
#
_symmetry.space_group_name_H-M   'P 1'
#
loop_
_entity.id
_entity.type
_entity.pdbx_description
1 polymer ?
#
loop_
_entity_poly.entity_id
_entity_poly.type
_entity_poly.pdbx_seq_one_letter_code
_entity_poly.pdbx_strand_id
1 'polypeptide(L)'
;NFYLERRTIKKFEKDKVFTEDDEYIIITEGVILNSLKLIEKYKASNFKNAIINMYRKNGETFFEEFRGSFSGLFYDKKKDKWIIYTNHIGDKQIFYYKMEDRIIFGSEINYLVSYMKNNKISYTFDEIGAYFILTYGYMLEDYTLFKEIKKLNAGKYIKIENNKFEIKTYYEIDNTPNHDQTEDEIIENIDRLFRNAIELEFEKDKEYNYKHVVTLSGGLDSRMTSWVAHDMGYKDQLNVTFSQTDYLDEKIAKEIARDLKHEWLFKALDN
;
A
#
# COMPACT_ATOMS: atom_id res chain seq x y z
N ASN A 1 9.24 13.22 24.56
CA ASN A 1 8.29 12.12 24.87
C ASN A 1 7.43 11.85 23.65
N PHE A 2 7.18 10.59 23.34
CA PHE A 2 6.29 10.17 22.25
C PHE A 2 5.35 9.05 22.75
N TYR A 3 4.25 8.85 22.03
CA TYR A 3 3.31 7.76 22.20
C TYR A 3 3.03 7.14 20.82
N LEU A 4 3.10 5.83 20.72
CA LEU A 4 2.82 5.06 19.50
C LEU A 4 1.80 3.97 19.83
N GLU A 5 0.75 3.87 19.02
CA GLU A 5 -0.26 2.83 19.12
C GLU A 5 -0.43 2.16 17.76
N ARG A 6 -0.66 0.86 17.77
CA ARG A 6 -0.95 0.07 16.58
C ARG A 6 -2.24 -0.71 16.76
N ARG A 7 -3.11 -0.63 15.75
CA ARG A 7 -4.26 -1.51 15.60
C ARG A 7 -4.18 -2.16 14.23
N THR A 8 -4.25 -3.48 14.17
CA THR A 8 -4.12 -4.22 12.93
C THR A 8 -4.96 -5.48 12.92
N ILE A 9 -5.28 -6.00 11.73
CA ILE A 9 -5.92 -7.30 11.55
C ILE A 9 -4.86 -8.42 11.58
N LYS A 10 -5.24 -9.61 12.03
CA LYS A 10 -4.37 -10.81 12.07
C LYS A 10 -4.27 -11.47 10.68
N LYS A 11 -3.76 -10.73 9.70
CA LYS A 11 -3.48 -11.17 8.33
C LYS A 11 -2.09 -10.70 7.95
N PHE A 12 -1.34 -11.51 7.19
CA PHE A 12 0.00 -11.19 6.72
C PHE A 12 0.96 -10.79 7.86
N GLU A 13 0.91 -11.50 9.00
CA GLU A 13 1.62 -11.10 10.23
C GLU A 13 3.15 -11.12 10.11
N LYS A 14 3.72 -11.98 9.24
CA LYS A 14 5.16 -12.04 9.01
C LYS A 14 5.71 -10.81 8.29
N ASP A 15 4.86 -10.07 7.54
CA ASP A 15 5.22 -8.84 6.85
C ASP A 15 5.14 -7.61 7.76
N LYS A 16 4.46 -7.75 8.89
CA LYS A 16 4.20 -6.66 9.83
C LYS A 16 5.23 -6.65 10.95
N VAL A 17 5.77 -5.49 11.22
CA VAL A 17 6.73 -5.31 12.30
C VAL A 17 6.20 -4.26 13.27
N PHE A 18 6.21 -4.57 14.54
CA PHE A 18 5.94 -3.63 15.63
C PHE A 18 6.88 -3.97 16.77
N THR A 19 8.01 -3.28 16.84
CA THR A 19 9.08 -3.61 17.78
C THR A 19 9.84 -2.39 18.21
N GLU A 20 10.34 -2.46 19.42
CA GLU A 20 11.27 -1.52 20.00
C GLU A 20 12.44 -2.32 20.62
N ASP A 21 13.66 -1.86 20.37
CA ASP A 21 14.87 -2.32 21.04
C ASP A 21 15.76 -1.13 21.44
N ASP A 22 16.99 -1.37 21.88
CA ASP A 22 17.89 -0.32 22.36
C ASP A 22 18.32 0.66 21.26
N GLU A 23 18.28 0.24 19.98
CA GLU A 23 18.74 1.05 18.85
C GLU A 23 17.59 1.64 18.03
N TYR A 24 16.48 0.88 17.86
CA TYR A 24 15.45 1.22 16.90
C TYR A 24 14.03 1.03 17.43
N ILE A 25 13.11 1.83 16.90
CA ILE A 25 11.67 1.52 16.88
C ILE A 25 11.28 1.32 15.43
N ILE A 26 10.64 0.17 15.13
CA ILE A 26 10.23 -0.19 13.77
C ILE A 26 8.75 -0.53 13.77
N ILE A 27 7.99 0.20 12.97
CA ILE A 27 6.60 -0.11 12.66
C ILE A 27 6.51 -0.23 11.14
N THR A 28 6.10 -1.39 10.66
CA THR A 28 5.74 -1.62 9.25
C THR A 28 4.40 -2.30 9.23
N GLU A 29 3.45 -1.72 8.54
CA GLU A 29 2.09 -2.20 8.44
C GLU A 29 1.70 -2.41 6.98
N GLY A 30 0.93 -3.47 6.69
CA GLY A 30 0.49 -3.79 5.35
C GLY A 30 0.97 -5.16 4.86
N VAL A 31 1.15 -5.28 3.56
CA VAL A 31 1.62 -6.50 2.89
C VAL A 31 2.88 -6.18 2.08
N ILE A 32 3.97 -6.88 2.36
CA ILE A 32 5.23 -6.75 1.64
C ILE A 32 5.40 -8.00 0.76
N LEU A 33 4.99 -7.88 -0.50
CA LEU A 33 4.95 -9.01 -1.44
C LEU A 33 6.30 -9.71 -1.61
N ASN A 34 7.38 -8.95 -1.53
CA ASN A 34 8.75 -9.45 -1.70
C ASN A 34 9.53 -9.64 -0.41
N SER A 35 8.86 -9.75 0.76
CA SER A 35 9.56 -9.83 2.06
C SER A 35 10.54 -10.99 2.15
N LEU A 36 10.21 -12.18 1.64
CA LEU A 36 11.14 -13.33 1.62
C LEU A 36 12.37 -13.06 0.76
N LYS A 37 12.20 -12.46 -0.43
CA LYS A 37 13.33 -12.08 -1.31
C LYS A 37 14.26 -11.07 -0.62
N LEU A 38 13.70 -10.15 0.16
CA LEU A 38 14.48 -9.17 0.94
C LEU A 38 15.22 -9.83 2.11
N ILE A 39 14.60 -10.75 2.83
CA ILE A 39 15.25 -11.52 3.90
C ILE A 39 16.48 -12.25 3.34
N GLU A 40 16.34 -12.93 2.22
CA GLU A 40 17.43 -13.63 1.55
C GLU A 40 18.52 -12.66 1.07
N LYS A 41 18.16 -11.62 0.30
CA LYS A 41 19.07 -10.61 -0.26
C LYS A 41 19.94 -9.94 0.81
N TYR A 42 19.35 -9.66 1.95
CA TYR A 42 20.01 -8.97 3.07
C TYR A 42 20.53 -9.94 4.14
N LYS A 43 20.53 -11.26 3.86
CA LYS A 43 21.05 -12.32 4.73
C LYS A 43 20.53 -12.21 6.16
N ALA A 44 19.23 -11.97 6.30
CA ALA A 44 18.57 -11.75 7.56
C ALA A 44 17.83 -13.00 8.04
N SER A 45 17.62 -13.15 9.34
CA SER A 45 16.87 -14.26 9.92
C SER A 45 15.34 -14.07 9.85
N ASN A 46 14.90 -12.84 9.69
CA ASN A 46 13.49 -12.46 9.59
C ASN A 46 13.35 -11.06 8.96
N PHE A 47 12.10 -10.63 8.71
CA PHE A 47 11.86 -9.36 8.03
C PHE A 47 12.28 -8.14 8.86
N LYS A 48 12.12 -8.15 10.21
CA LYS A 48 12.67 -7.09 11.09
C LYS A 48 14.15 -6.89 10.85
N ASN A 49 14.92 -7.97 10.87
CA ASN A 49 16.37 -7.91 10.68
C ASN A 49 16.75 -7.51 9.25
N ALA A 50 15.95 -7.88 8.26
CA ALA A 50 16.10 -7.40 6.89
C ALA A 50 15.95 -5.87 6.82
N ILE A 51 14.93 -5.30 7.45
CA ILE A 51 14.73 -3.84 7.53
C ILE A 51 15.95 -3.16 8.15
N ILE A 52 16.47 -3.67 9.25
CA ILE A 52 17.65 -3.09 9.92
C ILE A 52 18.87 -3.14 8.99
N ASN A 53 19.12 -4.28 8.34
CA ASN A 53 20.24 -4.43 7.41
C ASN A 53 20.09 -3.52 6.18
N MET A 54 18.87 -3.36 5.68
CA MET A 54 18.54 -2.42 4.60
C MET A 54 18.80 -0.98 5.01
N TYR A 55 18.34 -0.57 6.20
CA TYR A 55 18.60 0.76 6.73
C TYR A 55 20.11 1.04 6.90
N ARG A 56 20.86 0.08 7.44
CA ARG A 56 22.31 0.21 7.60
C ARG A 56 23.05 0.34 6.25
N LYS A 57 22.53 -0.29 5.20
CA LYS A 57 23.14 -0.26 3.86
C LYS A 57 22.66 0.92 3.01
N ASN A 58 21.36 1.15 2.96
CA ASN A 58 20.70 2.08 2.03
C ASN A 58 20.33 3.42 2.70
N GLY A 59 20.41 3.52 4.03
CA GLY A 59 20.04 4.73 4.77
C GLY A 59 18.52 4.95 4.81
N GLU A 60 18.13 6.22 4.72
CA GLU A 60 16.76 6.67 5.00
C GLU A 60 15.69 6.23 3.98
N THR A 61 16.09 5.74 2.81
CA THR A 61 15.19 5.22 1.77
C THR A 61 15.15 3.70 1.70
N PHE A 62 15.50 3.00 2.77
CA PHE A 62 15.57 1.54 2.83
C PHE A 62 14.30 0.84 2.32
N PHE A 63 13.14 1.44 2.49
CA PHE A 63 11.84 0.92 2.08
C PHE A 63 11.53 1.07 0.57
N GLU A 64 12.38 1.74 -0.20
CA GLU A 64 12.25 1.88 -1.66
C GLU A 64 12.25 0.50 -2.37
N GLU A 65 12.92 -0.48 -1.79
CA GLU A 65 12.94 -1.84 -2.33
C GLU A 65 11.68 -2.66 -1.98
N PHE A 66 10.83 -2.21 -1.09
CA PHE A 66 9.60 -2.92 -0.77
C PHE A 66 8.65 -2.92 -1.98
N ARG A 67 7.92 -4.02 -2.16
CA ARG A 67 6.84 -4.13 -3.15
C ARG A 67 5.58 -4.54 -2.42
N GLY A 68 4.46 -3.91 -2.77
CA GLY A 68 3.16 -4.16 -2.15
C GLY A 68 2.53 -2.91 -1.56
N SER A 69 1.61 -3.14 -0.64
CA SER A 69 0.77 -2.11 -0.01
C SER A 69 1.23 -1.93 1.44
N PHE A 70 1.96 -0.85 1.73
CA PHE A 70 2.59 -0.67 3.04
C PHE A 70 2.73 0.80 3.46
N SER A 71 2.80 0.99 4.76
CA SER A 71 3.25 2.22 5.38
C SER A 71 4.01 1.90 6.68
N GLY A 72 4.76 2.83 7.21
CA GLY A 72 5.50 2.56 8.42
C GLY A 72 6.23 3.73 9.03
N LEU A 73 6.93 3.41 10.10
CA LEU A 73 7.79 4.30 10.85
C LEU A 73 9.09 3.57 11.21
N PHE A 74 10.19 4.27 11.09
CA PHE A 74 11.49 3.84 11.58
C PHE A 74 12.11 4.97 12.41
N TYR A 75 12.51 4.67 13.64
CA TYR A 75 13.19 5.61 14.52
C TYR A 75 14.56 5.07 14.90
N ASP A 76 15.60 5.76 14.49
CA ASP A 76 16.99 5.52 14.92
C ASP A 76 17.25 6.33 16.20
N LYS A 77 17.27 5.65 17.34
CA LYS A 77 17.46 6.26 18.67
C LYS A 77 18.82 6.92 18.83
N LYS A 78 19.87 6.38 18.18
CA LYS A 78 21.23 6.94 18.28
C LYS A 78 21.39 8.25 17.53
N LYS A 79 20.65 8.39 16.41
CA LYS A 79 20.72 9.58 15.56
C LYS A 79 19.59 10.56 15.85
N ASP A 80 18.65 10.21 16.74
CA ASP A 80 17.39 10.94 16.96
C ASP A 80 16.68 11.25 15.63
N LYS A 81 16.58 10.20 14.77
CA LYS A 81 16.06 10.32 13.42
C LYS A 81 14.78 9.50 13.25
N TRP A 82 13.69 10.17 12.87
CA TRP A 82 12.41 9.57 12.51
C TRP A 82 12.24 9.55 11.00
N ILE A 83 11.74 8.44 10.49
CA ILE A 83 11.38 8.23 9.08
C ILE A 83 9.97 7.67 9.08
N ILE A 84 9.00 8.42 8.54
CA ILE A 84 7.61 7.98 8.40
C ILE A 84 7.33 7.89 6.90
N TYR A 85 6.93 6.73 6.41
CA TYR A 85 6.87 6.45 4.99
C TYR A 85 5.55 5.80 4.57
N THR A 86 5.15 6.04 3.33
CA THR A 86 4.08 5.34 2.63
C THR A 86 4.65 4.69 1.37
N ASN A 87 3.89 3.78 0.75
CA ASN A 87 4.35 3.08 -0.44
C ASN A 87 4.33 3.95 -1.71
N HIS A 88 4.86 3.40 -2.80
CA HIS A 88 5.10 4.09 -4.06
C HIS A 88 3.87 4.76 -4.66
N ILE A 89 2.68 4.17 -4.48
CA ILE A 89 1.40 4.68 -5.02
C ILE A 89 0.50 5.32 -3.95
N GLY A 90 0.92 5.31 -2.67
CA GLY A 90 0.21 5.99 -1.57
C GLY A 90 -1.13 5.36 -1.17
N ASP A 91 -1.37 4.08 -1.47
CA ASP A 91 -2.61 3.38 -1.10
C ASP A 91 -2.69 3.09 0.40
N LYS A 92 -1.56 2.97 1.11
CA LYS A 92 -1.48 2.97 2.57
C LYS A 92 -1.25 4.38 3.07
N GLN A 93 -2.36 5.09 3.28
CA GLN A 93 -2.35 6.51 3.61
C GLN A 93 -1.70 6.79 4.97
N ILE A 94 -0.99 7.90 5.04
CA ILE A 94 -0.51 8.53 6.26
C ILE A 94 -1.04 9.97 6.27
N PHE A 95 -1.73 10.32 7.34
CA PHE A 95 -2.15 11.69 7.63
C PHE A 95 -1.26 12.26 8.72
N TYR A 96 -0.96 13.55 8.66
CA TYR A 96 -0.15 14.21 9.68
C TYR A 96 -0.62 15.63 9.94
N TYR A 97 -0.37 16.10 11.15
CA TYR A 97 -0.47 17.50 11.54
C TYR A 97 0.82 17.90 12.24
N LYS A 98 1.53 18.87 11.63
CA LYS A 98 2.76 19.45 12.18
C LYS A 98 2.41 20.69 12.98
N MET A 99 2.72 20.69 14.26
CA MET A 99 2.70 21.83 15.17
C MET A 99 4.14 22.36 15.37
N GLU A 100 4.29 23.45 16.10
CA GLU A 100 5.60 24.05 16.39
C GLU A 100 6.51 23.08 17.15
N ASP A 101 5.96 22.40 18.18
CA ASP A 101 6.68 21.58 19.15
C ASP A 101 6.50 20.08 18.97
N ARG A 102 5.59 19.67 18.11
CA ARG A 102 5.23 18.25 17.95
C ARG A 102 4.64 17.93 16.58
N ILE A 103 4.60 16.65 16.27
CA ILE A 103 3.86 16.11 15.13
C ILE A 103 2.90 15.03 15.61
N ILE A 104 1.71 15.01 15.02
CA ILE A 104 0.76 13.91 15.15
C ILE A 104 0.63 13.28 13.77
N PHE A 105 0.63 11.96 13.71
CA PHE A 105 0.43 11.24 12.46
C PHE A 105 -0.35 9.93 12.68
N GLY A 106 -0.95 9.42 11.62
CA GLY A 106 -1.70 8.15 11.67
C GLY A 106 -2.21 7.72 10.30
N SER A 107 -2.63 6.48 10.20
CA SER A 107 -3.22 5.93 8.96
C SER A 107 -4.68 6.34 8.74
N GLU A 108 -5.33 6.86 9.75
CA GLU A 108 -6.75 7.26 9.72
C GLU A 108 -6.92 8.69 10.21
N ILE A 109 -7.54 9.54 9.38
CA ILE A 109 -7.76 10.94 9.72
C ILE A 109 -8.59 11.12 11.00
N ASN A 110 -9.51 10.20 11.27
CA ASN A 110 -10.37 10.23 12.46
C ASN A 110 -9.58 10.12 13.77
N TYR A 111 -8.41 9.45 13.78
CA TYR A 111 -7.56 9.41 14.97
C TYR A 111 -6.95 10.77 15.27
N LEU A 112 -6.50 11.48 14.22
CA LEU A 112 -5.95 12.82 14.36
C LEU A 112 -7.02 13.79 14.87
N VAL A 113 -8.21 13.78 14.26
CA VAL A 113 -9.34 14.62 14.67
C VAL A 113 -9.76 14.34 16.11
N SER A 114 -9.83 13.06 16.49
CA SER A 114 -10.16 12.67 17.86
C SER A 114 -9.11 13.16 18.87
N TYR A 115 -7.83 13.03 18.53
CA TYR A 115 -6.74 13.55 19.35
C TYR A 115 -6.84 15.07 19.49
N MET A 116 -7.08 15.80 18.39
CA MET A 116 -7.23 17.26 18.41
C MET A 116 -8.40 17.68 19.30
N LYS A 117 -9.56 17.02 19.16
CA LYS A 117 -10.73 17.28 20.03
C LYS A 117 -10.41 17.07 21.52
N ASN A 118 -9.81 15.94 21.86
CA ASN A 118 -9.51 15.59 23.24
C ASN A 118 -8.47 16.54 23.88
N ASN A 119 -7.59 17.11 23.09
CA ASN A 119 -6.56 18.06 23.53
C ASN A 119 -6.94 19.54 23.31
N LYS A 120 -8.19 19.81 22.92
CA LYS A 120 -8.71 21.17 22.65
C LYS A 120 -7.89 21.93 21.60
N ILE A 121 -7.35 21.23 20.62
CA ILE A 121 -6.66 21.79 19.47
C ILE A 121 -7.72 22.15 18.43
N SER A 122 -7.76 23.40 18.01
CA SER A 122 -8.69 23.87 16.97
C SER A 122 -8.34 23.28 15.61
N TYR A 123 -9.35 23.03 14.79
CA TYR A 123 -9.22 22.66 13.39
C TYR A 123 -10.32 23.30 12.57
N THR A 124 -10.03 23.53 11.29
CA THR A 124 -10.87 24.28 10.36
C THR A 124 -11.25 23.38 9.18
N PHE A 125 -12.53 23.41 8.80
CA PHE A 125 -12.97 22.74 7.58
C PHE A 125 -12.31 23.36 6.34
N ASP A 126 -11.85 22.51 5.43
CA ASP A 126 -11.22 22.90 4.17
C ASP A 126 -12.24 22.80 3.02
N GLU A 127 -12.74 23.97 2.57
CA GLU A 127 -13.71 24.05 1.47
C GLU A 127 -13.09 23.57 0.15
N ILE A 128 -11.79 23.79 -0.08
CA ILE A 128 -11.09 23.34 -1.29
C ILE A 128 -11.05 21.80 -1.30
N GLY A 129 -10.70 21.18 -0.17
CA GLY A 129 -10.76 19.74 -0.03
C GLY A 129 -12.16 19.19 -0.28
N ALA A 130 -13.21 19.89 0.19
CA ALA A 130 -14.59 19.49 -0.08
C ALA A 130 -14.92 19.57 -1.58
N TYR A 131 -14.50 20.63 -2.27
CA TYR A 131 -14.69 20.75 -3.73
C TYR A 131 -13.99 19.64 -4.49
N PHE A 132 -12.80 19.20 -4.08
CA PHE A 132 -12.13 18.05 -4.72
C PHE A 132 -12.98 16.79 -4.63
N ILE A 133 -13.50 16.45 -3.45
CA ILE A 133 -14.37 15.28 -3.30
C ILE A 133 -15.64 15.40 -4.15
N LEU A 134 -16.29 16.56 -4.14
CA LEU A 134 -17.52 16.77 -4.90
C LEU A 134 -17.32 16.74 -6.42
N THR A 135 -16.15 17.17 -6.89
CA THR A 135 -15.83 17.27 -8.32
C THR A 135 -15.22 16.00 -8.88
N TYR A 136 -14.26 15.41 -8.16
CA TYR A 136 -13.42 14.30 -8.63
C TYR A 136 -13.73 12.98 -7.93
N GLY A 137 -14.44 13.00 -6.79
CA GLY A 137 -14.68 11.82 -5.97
C GLY A 137 -13.50 11.44 -5.06
N TYR A 138 -12.39 12.19 -5.10
CA TYR A 138 -11.19 11.94 -4.29
C TYR A 138 -10.40 13.23 -4.02
N MET A 139 -9.50 13.16 -3.01
CA MET A 139 -8.63 14.28 -2.66
C MET A 139 -7.41 14.35 -3.55
N LEU A 140 -7.12 15.54 -4.08
CA LEU A 140 -5.88 15.82 -4.81
C LEU A 140 -4.75 16.18 -3.84
N GLU A 141 -3.52 15.91 -4.24
CA GLU A 141 -2.30 16.24 -3.51
C GLU A 141 -2.35 15.86 -2.02
N ASP A 142 -1.94 16.78 -1.15
CA ASP A 142 -1.93 16.60 0.31
C ASP A 142 -3.20 17.09 1.01
N TYR A 143 -4.22 17.51 0.26
CA TYR A 143 -5.46 18.03 0.82
C TYR A 143 -6.22 16.98 1.62
N THR A 144 -6.92 17.46 2.64
CA THR A 144 -7.94 16.71 3.39
C THR A 144 -9.15 17.62 3.61
N LEU A 145 -10.18 17.14 4.32
CA LEU A 145 -11.31 17.99 4.75
C LEU A 145 -10.95 18.97 5.89
N PHE A 146 -9.70 18.95 6.36
CA PHE A 146 -9.22 19.80 7.44
C PHE A 146 -7.94 20.51 7.03
N LYS A 147 -7.88 21.85 7.16
CA LYS A 147 -6.75 22.66 6.72
C LYS A 147 -5.43 22.28 7.40
N GLU A 148 -5.51 21.90 8.66
CA GLU A 148 -4.35 21.57 9.51
C GLU A 148 -3.81 20.17 9.26
N ILE A 149 -4.67 19.24 8.82
CA ILE A 149 -4.28 17.84 8.59
C ILE A 149 -3.94 17.66 7.12
N LYS A 150 -2.76 17.15 6.85
CA LYS A 150 -2.26 16.86 5.51
C LYS A 150 -2.10 15.36 5.28
N LYS A 151 -2.24 14.94 4.04
CA LYS A 151 -1.94 13.58 3.59
C LYS A 151 -0.49 13.50 3.09
N LEU A 152 0.24 12.49 3.49
CA LEU A 152 1.54 12.21 2.89
C LEU A 152 1.33 11.59 1.50
N ASN A 153 1.81 12.27 0.47
CA ASN A 153 1.61 11.86 -0.91
C ASN A 153 2.39 10.58 -1.26
N ALA A 154 1.97 9.92 -2.33
CA ALA A 154 2.62 8.76 -2.91
C ALA A 154 4.12 9.01 -3.15
N GLY A 155 4.95 7.99 -2.95
CA GLY A 155 6.39 8.09 -3.18
C GLY A 155 7.14 9.07 -2.29
N LYS A 156 6.52 9.52 -1.17
CA LYS A 156 7.14 10.45 -0.21
C LYS A 156 7.27 9.86 1.17
N TYR A 157 8.18 10.44 1.94
CA TYR A 157 8.36 10.14 3.35
C TYR A 157 8.64 11.41 4.15
N ILE A 158 8.31 11.39 5.44
CA ILE A 158 8.65 12.43 6.40
C ILE A 158 9.94 12.02 7.09
N LYS A 159 10.90 12.92 7.12
CA LYS A 159 12.11 12.82 7.93
C LYS A 159 12.07 13.88 9.03
N ILE A 160 12.35 13.46 10.27
CA ILE A 160 12.57 14.37 11.39
C ILE A 160 13.94 14.05 11.99
N GLU A 161 14.84 15.00 11.98
CA GLU A 161 16.18 14.87 12.51
C GLU A 161 16.64 16.24 13.02
N ASN A 162 17.23 16.31 14.23
CA ASN A 162 17.64 17.56 14.85
C ASN A 162 16.50 18.61 14.92
N ASN A 163 15.29 18.19 15.26
CA ASN A 163 14.06 18.99 15.27
C ASN A 163 13.67 19.61 13.90
N LYS A 164 14.32 19.20 12.82
CA LYS A 164 13.98 19.64 11.47
C LYS A 164 13.03 18.64 10.83
N PHE A 165 11.87 19.11 10.39
CA PHE A 165 10.88 18.35 9.67
C PHE A 165 11.05 18.58 8.16
N GLU A 166 11.16 17.49 7.40
CA GLU A 166 11.29 17.52 5.94
C GLU A 166 10.39 16.47 5.32
N ILE A 167 9.75 16.82 4.21
CA ILE A 167 9.08 15.84 3.34
C ILE A 167 9.99 15.63 2.14
N LYS A 168 10.34 14.36 1.89
CA LYS A 168 11.24 13.98 0.80
C LYS A 168 10.56 13.02 -0.15
N THR A 169 10.89 13.14 -1.42
CA THR A 169 10.47 12.21 -2.48
C THR A 169 11.52 11.12 -2.61
N TYR A 170 11.10 9.85 -2.59
CA TYR A 170 11.96 8.71 -2.86
C TYR A 170 11.58 8.00 -4.16
N TYR A 171 10.35 8.22 -4.63
CA TYR A 171 9.84 7.63 -5.86
C TYR A 171 8.90 8.61 -6.55
N GLU A 172 9.02 8.71 -7.85
CA GLU A 172 8.11 9.45 -8.72
C GLU A 172 7.86 8.62 -9.97
N ILE A 173 6.60 8.58 -10.40
CA ILE A 173 6.25 7.87 -11.63
C ILE A 173 6.72 8.74 -12.79
N ASP A 174 7.68 8.22 -13.56
CA ASP A 174 8.08 8.83 -14.82
C ASP A 174 7.09 8.39 -15.91
N ASN A 175 6.33 9.34 -16.41
CA ASN A 175 5.39 9.17 -17.51
C ASN A 175 5.87 9.85 -18.80
N THR A 176 7.16 10.16 -18.91
CA THR A 176 7.75 10.68 -20.14
C THR A 176 7.66 9.62 -21.25
N PRO A 177 7.04 9.94 -22.39
CA PRO A 177 6.95 8.99 -23.49
C PRO A 177 8.32 8.54 -23.99
N ASN A 178 8.53 7.24 -24.08
CA ASN A 178 9.70 6.67 -24.73
C ASN A 178 9.33 6.25 -26.15
N HIS A 179 9.79 7.03 -27.12
CA HIS A 179 9.51 6.81 -28.55
C HIS A 179 10.51 5.87 -29.25
N ASP A 180 11.53 5.37 -28.54
CA ASP A 180 12.57 4.50 -29.08
C ASP A 180 12.16 3.02 -29.08
N GLN A 181 11.05 2.68 -28.42
CA GLN A 181 10.55 1.30 -28.33
C GLN A 181 9.55 1.00 -29.44
N THR A 182 9.65 -0.18 -30.01
CA THR A 182 8.65 -0.73 -30.95
C THR A 182 7.39 -1.18 -30.20
N GLU A 183 6.28 -1.32 -30.90
CA GLU A 183 5.03 -1.84 -30.33
C GLU A 183 5.20 -3.25 -29.74
N ASP A 184 5.93 -4.13 -30.43
CA ASP A 184 6.21 -5.49 -29.97
C ASP A 184 7.02 -5.49 -28.67
N GLU A 185 8.06 -4.66 -28.55
CA GLU A 185 8.84 -4.53 -27.32
C GLU A 185 8.00 -3.99 -26.14
N ILE A 186 7.07 -3.07 -26.43
CA ILE A 186 6.13 -2.55 -25.40
C ILE A 186 5.20 -3.68 -24.92
N ILE A 187 4.62 -4.45 -25.85
CA ILE A 187 3.73 -5.57 -25.54
C ILE A 187 4.46 -6.63 -24.68
N GLU A 188 5.68 -7.03 -25.09
CA GLU A 188 6.49 -7.99 -24.36
C GLU A 188 6.82 -7.48 -22.92
N ASN A 189 7.17 -6.21 -22.81
CA ASN A 189 7.46 -5.60 -21.51
C ASN A 189 6.23 -5.54 -20.62
N ILE A 190 5.06 -5.19 -21.14
CA ILE A 190 3.80 -5.17 -20.39
C ILE A 190 3.45 -6.59 -19.92
N ASP A 191 3.49 -7.60 -20.80
CA ASP A 191 3.21 -8.99 -20.43
C ASP A 191 4.15 -9.48 -19.32
N ARG A 192 5.45 -9.24 -19.48
CA ARG A 192 6.46 -9.60 -18.48
C ARG A 192 6.22 -8.94 -17.12
N LEU A 193 5.92 -7.64 -17.12
CA LEU A 193 5.67 -6.90 -15.86
C LEU A 193 4.37 -7.33 -15.20
N PHE A 194 3.34 -7.58 -15.99
CA PHE A 194 2.04 -8.04 -15.51
C PHE A 194 2.14 -9.45 -14.88
N ARG A 195 2.83 -10.38 -15.55
CA ARG A 195 3.10 -11.73 -15.01
C ARG A 195 3.93 -11.66 -13.73
N ASN A 196 4.93 -10.80 -13.67
CA ASN A 196 5.71 -10.63 -12.45
C ASN A 196 4.88 -10.07 -11.27
N ALA A 197 3.94 -9.15 -11.54
CA ALA A 197 3.03 -8.66 -10.52
C ALA A 197 2.10 -9.76 -9.99
N ILE A 198 1.51 -10.55 -10.90
CA ILE A 198 0.68 -11.72 -10.54
C ILE A 198 1.49 -12.72 -9.70
N GLU A 199 2.71 -13.07 -10.15
CA GLU A 199 3.58 -13.97 -9.40
C GLU A 199 3.79 -13.50 -7.96
N LEU A 200 4.12 -12.23 -7.77
CA LEU A 200 4.35 -11.66 -6.44
C LEU A 200 3.13 -11.79 -5.52
N GLU A 201 1.93 -11.52 -6.05
CA GLU A 201 0.69 -11.60 -5.26
C GLU A 201 0.29 -13.05 -4.95
N PHE A 202 0.33 -13.93 -5.94
CA PHE A 202 -0.08 -15.32 -5.77
C PHE A 202 0.92 -16.13 -4.94
N GLU A 203 2.22 -15.88 -5.08
CA GLU A 203 3.23 -16.50 -4.20
C GLU A 203 3.11 -15.98 -2.76
N LYS A 204 2.67 -14.73 -2.56
CA LYS A 204 2.36 -14.23 -1.22
C LYS A 204 1.20 -14.98 -0.57
N ASP A 205 0.15 -15.30 -1.30
CA ASP A 205 -0.94 -16.12 -0.80
C ASP A 205 -0.45 -17.52 -0.39
N LYS A 206 0.39 -18.15 -1.21
CA LYS A 206 1.00 -19.45 -0.88
C LYS A 206 1.87 -19.39 0.37
N GLU A 207 2.66 -18.33 0.56
CA GLU A 207 3.49 -18.11 1.75
C GLU A 207 2.67 -18.22 3.05
N TYR A 208 1.41 -17.76 2.99
CA TYR A 208 0.48 -17.76 4.12
C TYR A 208 -0.54 -18.90 4.10
N ASN A 209 -0.46 -19.76 3.11
CA ASN A 209 -1.45 -20.81 2.86
C ASN A 209 -2.87 -20.24 2.74
N TYR A 210 -3.01 -19.13 2.05
CA TYR A 210 -4.29 -18.51 1.72
C TYR A 210 -4.79 -18.99 0.36
N LYS A 211 -6.11 -19.05 0.20
CA LYS A 211 -6.74 -19.30 -1.09
C LYS A 211 -6.58 -18.06 -1.98
N HIS A 212 -6.28 -18.28 -3.26
CA HIS A 212 -6.25 -17.20 -4.24
C HIS A 212 -7.66 -16.69 -4.49
N VAL A 213 -7.94 -15.46 -4.06
CA VAL A 213 -9.23 -14.79 -4.29
C VAL A 213 -9.06 -13.70 -5.32
N VAL A 214 -9.74 -13.83 -6.46
CA VAL A 214 -9.66 -12.89 -7.57
C VAL A 214 -11.04 -12.30 -7.83
N THR A 215 -11.15 -10.98 -7.76
CA THR A 215 -12.38 -10.30 -8.19
C THR A 215 -12.52 -10.43 -9.70
N LEU A 216 -13.67 -10.89 -10.18
CA LEU A 216 -13.95 -11.11 -11.59
C LEU A 216 -15.22 -10.37 -11.98
N SER A 217 -15.14 -9.57 -13.03
CA SER A 217 -16.27 -8.83 -13.61
C SER A 217 -16.37 -9.06 -15.11
N GLY A 218 -17.28 -8.40 -15.78
CA GLY A 218 -17.34 -8.34 -17.24
C GLY A 218 -16.22 -7.50 -17.88
N GLY A 219 -15.44 -6.76 -17.07
CA GLY A 219 -14.34 -5.90 -17.54
C GLY A 219 -13.08 -6.66 -17.97
N LEU A 220 -12.27 -6.06 -18.84
CA LEU A 220 -11.06 -6.69 -19.37
C LEU A 220 -9.99 -6.93 -18.29
N ASP A 221 -9.77 -5.98 -17.40
CA ASP A 221 -8.67 -6.02 -16.41
C ASP A 221 -8.81 -7.20 -15.46
N SER A 222 -10.00 -7.39 -14.88
CA SER A 222 -10.27 -8.51 -13.97
C SER A 222 -10.17 -9.87 -14.67
N ARG A 223 -10.58 -9.94 -15.96
CA ARG A 223 -10.42 -11.14 -16.79
C ARG A 223 -8.97 -11.46 -17.04
N MET A 224 -8.17 -10.44 -17.40
CA MET A 224 -6.73 -10.60 -17.63
C MET A 224 -6.03 -11.12 -16.38
N THR A 225 -6.33 -10.58 -15.20
CA THR A 225 -5.75 -11.06 -13.94
C THR A 225 -6.05 -12.53 -13.70
N SER A 226 -7.31 -12.94 -13.78
CA SER A 226 -7.72 -14.34 -13.55
C SER A 226 -7.14 -15.29 -14.60
N TRP A 227 -7.19 -14.89 -15.88
CA TRP A 227 -6.73 -15.73 -16.99
C TRP A 227 -5.19 -15.88 -16.99
N VAL A 228 -4.43 -14.80 -16.85
CA VAL A 228 -2.96 -14.87 -16.84
C VAL A 228 -2.46 -15.66 -15.65
N ALA A 229 -3.07 -15.48 -14.47
CA ALA A 229 -2.75 -16.31 -13.31
C ALA A 229 -3.01 -17.79 -13.59
N HIS A 230 -4.15 -18.13 -14.24
CA HIS A 230 -4.46 -19.51 -14.65
C HIS A 230 -3.41 -20.06 -15.62
N ASP A 231 -3.03 -19.29 -16.65
CA ASP A 231 -2.01 -19.62 -17.64
C ASP A 231 -0.64 -19.87 -17.00
N MET A 232 -0.29 -19.10 -15.97
CA MET A 232 0.91 -19.30 -15.13
C MET A 232 0.85 -20.52 -14.20
N GLY A 233 -0.28 -21.24 -14.16
CA GLY A 233 -0.45 -22.45 -13.35
C GLY A 233 -1.16 -22.24 -12.03
N TYR A 234 -1.58 -21.05 -11.67
CA TYR A 234 -2.40 -20.75 -10.48
C TYR A 234 -3.87 -21.08 -10.78
N LYS A 235 -4.20 -22.37 -10.85
CA LYS A 235 -5.52 -22.85 -11.30
C LYS A 235 -6.57 -22.94 -10.18
N ASP A 236 -6.14 -23.01 -8.92
CA ASP A 236 -7.06 -23.05 -7.76
C ASP A 236 -7.40 -21.63 -7.32
N GLN A 237 -8.31 -21.00 -8.06
CA GLN A 237 -8.78 -19.65 -7.80
C GLN A 237 -10.24 -19.65 -7.34
N LEU A 238 -10.57 -18.78 -6.38
CA LEU A 238 -11.94 -18.39 -6.07
C LEU A 238 -12.21 -17.04 -6.77
N ASN A 239 -12.99 -17.06 -7.83
CA ASN A 239 -13.45 -15.86 -8.50
C ASN A 239 -14.67 -15.28 -7.77
N VAL A 240 -14.64 -14.00 -7.44
CA VAL A 240 -15.73 -13.32 -6.72
C VAL A 240 -16.29 -12.18 -7.56
N THR A 241 -17.61 -12.17 -7.74
CA THR A 241 -18.33 -11.16 -8.52
C THR A 241 -19.38 -10.45 -7.66
N PHE A 242 -19.42 -9.13 -7.77
CA PHE A 242 -20.43 -8.28 -7.15
C PHE A 242 -21.16 -7.52 -8.26
N SER A 243 -22.44 -7.79 -8.47
CA SER A 243 -23.25 -7.03 -9.43
C SER A 243 -24.76 -7.20 -9.15
N GLN A 244 -25.57 -6.50 -9.88
CA GLN A 244 -27.01 -6.78 -9.93
C GLN A 244 -27.22 -8.14 -10.59
N THR A 245 -28.26 -8.84 -10.16
CA THR A 245 -28.67 -10.12 -10.76
C THR A 245 -29.01 -9.93 -12.25
N ASP A 246 -28.65 -10.91 -13.08
CA ASP A 246 -28.80 -10.91 -14.53
C ASP A 246 -28.07 -9.81 -15.32
N TYR A 247 -27.19 -9.06 -14.64
CA TYR A 247 -26.35 -8.06 -15.29
C TYR A 247 -25.19 -8.70 -16.10
N LEU A 248 -24.59 -7.93 -17.00
CA LEU A 248 -23.49 -8.43 -17.85
C LEU A 248 -22.29 -8.92 -17.06
N ASP A 249 -21.96 -8.25 -15.96
CA ASP A 249 -20.83 -8.66 -15.10
C ASP A 249 -21.04 -10.07 -14.53
N GLU A 250 -22.24 -10.39 -14.05
CA GLU A 250 -22.57 -11.74 -13.57
C GLU A 250 -22.42 -12.77 -14.70
N LYS A 251 -23.05 -12.52 -15.85
CA LYS A 251 -23.09 -13.48 -16.96
C LYS A 251 -21.71 -13.80 -17.50
N ILE A 252 -20.92 -12.76 -17.77
CA ILE A 252 -19.56 -12.89 -18.32
C ILE A 252 -18.64 -13.54 -17.29
N ALA A 253 -18.63 -13.09 -16.04
CA ALA A 253 -17.79 -13.67 -15.00
C ALA A 253 -18.08 -15.15 -14.74
N LYS A 254 -19.37 -15.52 -14.70
CA LYS A 254 -19.82 -16.90 -14.55
C LYS A 254 -19.34 -17.80 -15.69
N GLU A 255 -19.40 -17.29 -16.93
CA GLU A 255 -18.95 -18.03 -18.12
C GLU A 255 -17.42 -18.25 -18.06
N ILE A 256 -16.63 -17.21 -17.76
CA ILE A 256 -15.19 -17.29 -17.65
C ILE A 256 -14.77 -18.25 -16.54
N ALA A 257 -15.33 -18.12 -15.33
CA ALA A 257 -15.02 -19.00 -14.21
C ALA A 257 -15.32 -20.46 -14.54
N ARG A 258 -16.47 -20.72 -15.24
CA ARG A 258 -16.82 -22.06 -15.72
C ARG A 258 -15.77 -22.60 -16.72
N ASP A 259 -15.38 -21.80 -17.69
CA ASP A 259 -14.47 -22.21 -18.77
C ASP A 259 -13.06 -22.47 -18.23
N LEU A 260 -12.61 -21.68 -17.24
CA LEU A 260 -11.34 -21.86 -16.53
C LEU A 260 -11.43 -22.94 -15.42
N LYS A 261 -12.64 -23.45 -15.13
CA LYS A 261 -12.90 -24.40 -14.04
C LYS A 261 -12.52 -23.88 -12.66
N HIS A 262 -12.69 -22.57 -12.46
CA HIS A 262 -12.50 -21.94 -11.17
C HIS A 262 -13.75 -22.04 -10.31
N GLU A 263 -13.56 -22.03 -8.98
CA GLU A 263 -14.67 -21.80 -8.07
C GLU A 263 -15.19 -20.36 -8.24
N TRP A 264 -16.52 -20.19 -8.25
CA TRP A 264 -17.14 -18.88 -8.46
C TRP A 264 -18.16 -18.58 -7.38
N LEU A 265 -18.04 -17.37 -6.80
CA LEU A 265 -18.97 -16.84 -5.80
C LEU A 265 -19.58 -15.55 -6.34
N PHE A 266 -20.90 -15.52 -6.37
CA PHE A 266 -21.67 -14.34 -6.76
C PHE A 266 -22.33 -13.69 -5.54
N LYS A 267 -22.21 -12.39 -5.42
CA LYS A 267 -22.92 -11.58 -4.45
C LYS A 267 -23.82 -10.58 -5.17
N ALA A 268 -25.14 -10.82 -5.14
CA ALA A 268 -26.11 -9.88 -5.66
C ALA A 268 -26.10 -8.57 -4.86
N LEU A 269 -26.18 -7.45 -5.58
CA LEU A 269 -26.31 -6.09 -5.05
C LEU A 269 -27.70 -5.52 -5.32
N ASP A 270 -28.70 -6.39 -5.45
CA ASP A 270 -30.09 -6.01 -5.63
C ASP A 270 -30.65 -5.36 -4.36
N ASN A 271 -31.53 -4.38 -4.51
CA ASN A 271 -32.21 -3.69 -3.40
C ASN A 271 -33.32 -4.56 -2.79
#